data_eb493537fc99f39d7d2c0df37d9981e2
#
_entry.id   eb493537fc99f39d7d2c0df37d9981e2
#
_cell.length_a   1.000
_cell.length_b   1.000
_cell.length_c   1.000
_cell.angle_alpha   90.00
_cell.angle_beta   90.00
_cell.angle_gamma   90.00
#
_symmetry.space_group_name_H-M   'P 1'
#
loop_
_entity.id
_entity.type
_entity.pdbx_description
1 polymer ?
#
loop_
_entity_poly.entity_id
_entity_poly.type
_entity_poly.pdbx_seq_one_letter_code
_entity_poly.pdbx_strand_id
1 'polypeptide(L)'
;LDGGSWFPPMAAERSEADAALAARLAQLTPQQFRVLLCLADGLLNKQIAAALGLAENTVKVHVTAILKKLACYSRTQAAVLVKSLETEDGVSS
;
A
#
# COMPACT_ATOMS: atom_id res chain seq x y z
N LEU A 1 -24.24 23.25 15.49
CA LEU A 1 -24.20 22.98 15.21
C LEU A 1 -23.82 22.55 14.76
N ASP A 2 -23.57 22.84 15.14
CA ASP A 2 -23.33 22.35 14.87
C ASP A 2 -23.23 21.73 13.97
N GLY A 3 -23.68 22.19 13.66
CA GLY A 3 -23.91 21.38 12.55
C GLY A 3 -22.73 21.15 11.68
N GLY A 4 -21.97 22.11 11.44
CA GLY A 4 -20.81 21.96 10.59
C GLY A 4 -19.84 20.91 11.08
N SER A 5 -19.86 20.70 12.35
CA SER A 5 -18.86 19.82 12.91
C SER A 5 -19.04 18.36 12.46
N TRP A 6 -20.22 18.04 11.99
CA TRP A 6 -20.41 16.61 11.78
C TRP A 6 -20.30 16.20 10.34
N PHE A 7 -20.36 17.11 9.44
CA PHE A 7 -20.44 16.59 8.11
C PHE A 7 -19.15 15.98 7.63
N PRO A 8 -17.99 16.50 7.81
CA PRO A 8 -16.84 15.82 7.28
C PRO A 8 -16.21 14.81 8.20
N PRO A 9 -16.84 14.30 9.24
CA PRO A 9 -16.16 13.22 9.95
C PRO A 9 -15.66 12.13 9.03
N MET A 10 -16.48 11.74 8.08
CA MET A 10 -16.06 10.69 7.15
C MET A 10 -14.91 11.18 6.28
N ALA A 11 -15.01 12.38 5.78
CA ALA A 11 -13.95 12.92 4.94
C ALA A 11 -12.67 13.11 5.74
N ALA A 12 -12.81 13.59 6.96
CA ALA A 12 -11.65 13.78 7.82
C ALA A 12 -10.98 12.45 8.14
N GLU A 13 -11.78 11.43 8.39
CA GLU A 13 -11.23 10.12 8.69
C GLU A 13 -10.49 9.56 7.48
N ARG A 14 -11.04 9.76 6.30
CA ARG A 14 -10.37 9.32 5.09
C ARG A 14 -9.07 10.06 4.89
N SER A 15 -9.06 11.35 5.11
CA SER A 15 -7.84 12.13 4.98
C SER A 15 -6.77 11.66 5.94
N GLU A 16 -7.16 11.38 7.17
CA GLU A 16 -6.21 10.90 8.15
C GLU A 16 -5.68 9.53 7.77
N ALA A 17 -6.54 8.65 7.31
CA ALA A 17 -6.13 7.33 6.90
C ALA A 17 -5.20 7.41 5.69
N ASP A 18 -5.53 8.27 4.73
CA ASP A 18 -4.70 8.46 3.56
C ASP A 18 -3.34 9.02 3.95
N ALA A 19 -3.31 9.98 4.85
CA ALA A 19 -2.06 10.58 5.30
C ALA A 19 -1.20 9.54 6.04
N ALA A 20 -1.83 8.73 6.87
CA ALA A 20 -1.11 7.69 7.60
C ALA A 20 -0.53 6.67 6.64
N LEU A 21 -1.31 6.28 5.64
CA LEU A 21 -0.83 5.31 4.66
C LEU A 21 0.29 5.93 3.82
N ALA A 22 0.14 7.17 3.43
CA ALA A 22 1.19 7.84 2.66
C ALA A 22 2.49 7.90 3.47
N ALA A 23 2.39 8.18 4.76
CA ALA A 23 3.56 8.23 5.62
C ALA A 23 4.22 6.85 5.70
N ARG A 24 3.43 5.80 5.78
CA ARG A 24 3.97 4.44 5.80
C ARG A 24 4.62 4.09 4.47
N LEU A 25 4.00 4.46 3.37
CA LEU A 25 4.56 4.22 2.06
C LEU A 25 5.89 4.96 1.89
N ALA A 26 5.99 6.15 2.46
CA ALA A 26 7.22 6.93 2.38
C ALA A 26 8.37 6.26 3.12
N GLN A 27 8.09 5.34 4.02
CA GLN A 27 9.13 4.59 4.73
C GLN A 27 9.72 3.47 3.89
N LEU A 28 9.08 3.13 2.80
CA LEU A 28 9.58 2.07 1.94
C LEU A 28 10.76 2.57 1.13
N THR A 29 11.75 1.69 0.94
CA THR A 29 12.82 1.99 0.01
C THR A 29 12.26 1.93 -1.41
N PRO A 30 12.94 2.55 -2.39
CA PRO A 30 12.48 2.44 -3.78
C PRO A 30 12.30 1.00 -4.22
N GLN A 31 13.19 0.11 -3.80
CA GLN A 31 13.08 -1.29 -4.16
C GLN A 31 11.85 -1.93 -3.53
N GLN A 32 11.61 -1.62 -2.25
CA GLN A 32 10.44 -2.15 -1.57
C GLN A 32 9.16 -1.64 -2.21
N PHE A 33 9.16 -0.39 -2.61
CA PHE A 33 7.98 0.16 -3.27
C PHE A 33 7.68 -0.57 -4.58
N ARG A 34 8.72 -0.89 -5.35
CA ARG A 34 8.53 -1.66 -6.57
C ARG A 34 7.98 -3.04 -6.28
N VAL A 35 8.50 -3.68 -5.24
CA VAL A 35 7.97 -4.98 -4.84
C VAL A 35 6.50 -4.87 -4.46
N LEU A 36 6.15 -3.80 -3.74
CA LEU A 36 4.75 -3.59 -3.35
C LEU A 36 3.85 -3.43 -4.58
N LEU A 37 4.28 -2.70 -5.57
CA LEU A 37 3.48 -2.52 -6.79
C LEU A 37 3.26 -3.85 -7.49
N CYS A 38 4.30 -4.66 -7.58
CA CYS A 38 4.17 -5.98 -8.20
C CYS A 38 3.23 -6.87 -7.40
N LEU A 39 3.33 -6.77 -6.08
CA LEU A 39 2.48 -7.52 -5.18
C LEU A 39 1.02 -7.13 -5.37
N ALA A 40 0.77 -5.84 -5.53
CA ALA A 40 -0.58 -5.33 -5.76
C ALA A 40 -1.14 -5.82 -7.09
N ASP A 41 -0.27 -6.06 -8.07
CA ASP A 41 -0.69 -6.59 -9.36
C ASP A 41 -0.95 -8.10 -9.30
N GLY A 42 -0.77 -8.72 -8.15
CA GLY A 42 -1.05 -10.12 -8.00
C GLY A 42 0.10 -11.05 -8.36
N LEU A 43 1.29 -10.51 -8.51
CA LEU A 43 2.45 -11.32 -8.87
C LEU A 43 2.92 -12.15 -7.68
N LEU A 44 3.36 -13.35 -7.97
CA LEU A 44 3.98 -14.21 -6.96
C LEU A 44 5.43 -13.78 -6.76
N ASN A 45 5.99 -14.19 -5.62
CA ASN A 45 7.36 -13.82 -5.30
C ASN A 45 8.32 -14.20 -6.43
N LYS A 46 8.12 -15.36 -7.03
CA LYS A 46 8.95 -15.82 -8.14
C LYS A 46 8.85 -14.87 -9.31
N GLN A 47 7.64 -14.41 -9.59
CA GLN A 47 7.41 -13.49 -10.71
C GLN A 47 8.01 -12.12 -10.42
N ILE A 48 7.87 -11.67 -9.17
CA ILE A 48 8.46 -10.40 -8.76
C ILE A 48 9.99 -10.47 -8.88
N ALA A 49 10.55 -11.58 -8.45
CA ALA A 49 12.00 -11.77 -8.54
C ALA A 49 12.47 -11.66 -9.99
N ALA A 50 11.75 -12.31 -10.88
CA ALA A 50 12.10 -12.26 -12.29
C ALA A 50 11.94 -10.86 -12.87
N ALA A 51 10.86 -10.18 -12.49
CA ALA A 51 10.58 -8.84 -13.01
C ALA A 51 11.62 -7.82 -12.56
N LEU A 52 12.10 -7.95 -11.33
CA LEU A 52 12.99 -6.95 -10.75
C LEU A 52 14.46 -7.41 -10.74
N GLY A 53 14.73 -8.61 -11.23
CA GLY A 53 16.10 -9.10 -11.25
C GLY A 53 16.64 -9.41 -9.87
N LEU A 54 15.79 -9.91 -8.99
CA LEU A 54 16.16 -10.24 -7.62
C LEU A 54 16.07 -11.72 -7.37
N ALA A 55 16.73 -12.18 -6.30
CA ALA A 55 16.54 -13.54 -5.84
C ALA A 55 15.17 -13.64 -5.15
N GLU A 56 14.57 -14.82 -5.25
CA GLU A 56 13.25 -15.02 -4.65
C GLU A 56 13.29 -14.80 -3.14
N ASN A 57 14.36 -15.24 -2.48
CA ASN A 57 14.51 -15.02 -1.05
C ASN A 57 14.57 -13.53 -0.72
N THR A 58 15.21 -12.75 -1.58
CA THR A 58 15.28 -11.31 -1.38
C THR A 58 13.89 -10.71 -1.46
N VAL A 59 13.07 -11.18 -2.41
CA VAL A 59 11.69 -10.72 -2.51
C VAL A 59 10.92 -11.05 -1.24
N LYS A 60 11.10 -12.24 -0.70
CA LYS A 60 10.42 -12.62 0.54
C LYS A 60 10.79 -11.68 1.67
N VAL A 61 12.06 -11.32 1.78
CA VAL A 61 12.50 -10.39 2.82
C VAL A 61 11.84 -9.04 2.63
N HIS A 62 11.79 -8.56 1.40
CA HIS A 62 11.15 -7.28 1.11
C HIS A 62 9.66 -7.32 1.42
N VAL A 63 8.98 -8.41 1.05
CA VAL A 63 7.55 -8.54 1.34
C VAL A 63 7.30 -8.49 2.83
N THR A 64 8.09 -9.23 3.60
CA THR A 64 7.95 -9.21 5.06
C THR A 64 8.13 -7.82 5.62
N ALA A 65 9.15 -7.11 5.16
CA ALA A 65 9.42 -5.76 5.63
C ALA A 65 8.28 -4.81 5.25
N ILE A 66 7.77 -4.93 4.02
CA ILE A 66 6.67 -4.12 3.56
C ILE A 66 5.44 -4.32 4.44
N LEU A 67 5.10 -5.57 4.71
CA LEU A 67 3.92 -5.84 5.52
C LEU A 67 4.06 -5.24 6.91
N LYS A 68 5.25 -5.31 7.49
CA LYS A 68 5.47 -4.70 8.79
C LYS A 68 5.34 -3.18 8.73
N LYS A 69 5.93 -2.57 7.72
CA LYS A 69 5.88 -1.12 7.58
C LYS A 69 4.47 -0.60 7.34
N LEU A 70 3.67 -1.38 6.61
CA LEU A 70 2.30 -1.00 6.31
C LEU A 70 1.32 -1.49 7.37
N ALA A 71 1.81 -2.20 8.39
CA ALA A 71 0.97 -2.76 9.45
C ALA A 71 -0.10 -3.67 8.87
N CYS A 72 0.27 -4.47 7.88
CA CYS A 72 -0.63 -5.43 7.25
C CYS A 72 -0.36 -6.83 7.77
N TYR A 73 -1.41 -7.64 7.78
CA TYR A 73 -1.29 -9.01 8.23
C TYR A 73 -0.95 -9.98 7.11
N SER A 74 -1.24 -9.60 5.87
CA SER A 74 -1.00 -10.49 4.75
C SER A 74 -0.73 -9.66 3.50
N ARG A 75 -0.12 -10.31 2.51
CA ARG A 75 0.13 -9.66 1.23
C ARG A 75 -1.15 -9.26 0.53
N THR A 76 -2.21 -10.04 0.73
CA THR A 76 -3.50 -9.69 0.16
C THR A 76 -3.99 -8.36 0.71
N GLN A 77 -3.83 -8.14 2.01
CA GLN A 77 -4.23 -6.89 2.63
C GLN A 77 -3.43 -5.72 2.07
N ALA A 78 -2.13 -5.91 1.89
CA ALA A 78 -1.29 -4.88 1.30
C ALA A 78 -1.75 -4.56 -0.12
N ALA A 79 -2.06 -5.57 -0.90
CA ALA A 79 -2.54 -5.38 -2.26
C ALA A 79 -3.84 -4.60 -2.28
N VAL A 80 -4.75 -4.91 -1.36
CA VAL A 80 -6.02 -4.20 -1.27
C VAL A 80 -5.79 -2.73 -0.93
N LEU A 81 -4.86 -2.45 -0.03
CA LEU A 81 -4.57 -1.06 0.32
C LEU A 81 -4.09 -0.26 -0.89
N VAL A 82 -3.20 -0.84 -1.67
CA VAL A 82 -2.67 -0.15 -2.84
C VAL A 82 -3.77 0.02 -3.89
N LYS A 83 -4.56 -1.01 -4.11
CA LYS A 83 -5.66 -0.92 -5.08
C LYS A 83 -6.68 0.12 -4.66
N SER A 84 -6.92 0.25 -3.36
CA SER A 84 -7.83 1.25 -2.84
C SER A 84 -7.37 2.65 -3.22
N LEU A 85 -6.08 2.92 -3.09
CA LEU A 85 -5.54 4.21 -3.47
C LEU A 85 -5.67 4.45 -4.97
N GLU A 86 -5.37 3.44 -5.77
CA GLU A 86 -5.48 3.56 -7.21
C GLU A 86 -6.92 3.80 -7.63
N THR A 87 -7.84 3.10 -6.98
CA THR A 87 -9.25 3.24 -7.30
C THR A 87 -9.73 4.65 -7.01
N GLU A 88 -9.30 5.22 -5.90
CA GLU A 88 -9.67 6.59 -5.58
C GLU A 88 -9.16 7.55 -6.63
N ASP A 89 -7.93 7.36 -7.06
CA ASP A 89 -7.36 8.19 -8.12
C ASP A 89 -8.16 8.02 -9.40
N GLY A 90 -8.51 6.79 -9.72
CA GLY A 90 -9.28 6.52 -10.92
C GLY A 90 -10.65 7.16 -10.87
N VAL A 91 -11.29 7.09 -9.71
CA VAL A 91 -12.61 7.68 -9.56
C VAL A 91 -12.54 9.20 -9.71
N SER A 92 -11.52 9.80 -9.14
CA SER A 92 -11.43 11.24 -9.20
C SER A 92 -11.10 11.74 -10.60
N SER A 93 -10.53 10.88 -11.40
CA SER A 93 -10.30 11.29 -12.77
C SER A 93 -11.52 11.05 -13.62
#